data_07f1c6c0f2f97e8e22ee3a560d1c5494
#
_entry.id   07f1c6c0f2f97e8e22ee3a560d1c5494
#
_cell.length_a   1.000
_cell.length_b   1.000
_cell.length_c   1.000
_cell.angle_alpha   90.00
_cell.angle_beta   90.00
_cell.angle_gamma   90.00
#
_symmetry.space_group_name_H-M   'P 1'
#
loop_
_entity.id
_entity.type
_entity.pdbx_description
1 polymer ?
#
loop_
_entity_poly.entity_id
_entity_poly.type
_entity_poly.pdbx_seq_one_letter_code
_entity_poly.pdbx_strand_id
1 'polypeptide(L)'
;RIQSVLEIPSSMENGSDTHLTKVDEVAFDHVGLTYAQAGTESLTDIDFSAKAGQTIGIIGGTGSGKSSLVNLIPRFYDATAGAVKINGKNVKDFDLETLRKMVGIVPQKAVLFKGTIEDNLRWGKKDATEEELWEALETAQAAEFVRERADGLQAKNDQGGKNLSGGQRQRLTIARALVGHPGILILDDSASALDFATDAALRKALREMKGNPIVFIVSQRTSSIRHADQIIVLDDGMVAGIGTHQELLENCPVYQEIHYSQ
;
A
#
# COMPACT_ATOMS: atom_id res chain seq x y z
N ARG A 1 26.59 22.10 -8.26
CA ARG A 1 26.12 20.94 -7.44
C ARG A 1 24.64 20.65 -7.64
N ILE A 2 23.72 21.66 -7.59
CA ILE A 2 22.27 21.41 -7.83
C ILE A 2 22.03 20.94 -9.27
N GLN A 3 22.64 21.62 -10.25
CA GLN A 3 22.50 21.27 -11.67
C GLN A 3 23.02 19.86 -11.97
N SER A 4 24.13 19.44 -11.38
CA SER A 4 24.68 18.09 -11.57
C SER A 4 23.78 16.98 -11.00
N VAL A 5 22.91 17.28 -10.04
CA VAL A 5 21.92 16.32 -9.51
C VAL A 5 20.70 16.24 -10.43
N LEU A 6 20.28 17.37 -11.00
CA LEU A 6 19.15 17.42 -11.93
C LEU A 6 19.46 16.78 -13.30
N GLU A 7 20.75 16.71 -13.66
CA GLU A 7 21.24 16.10 -14.91
C GLU A 7 21.50 14.59 -14.79
N ILE A 8 21.34 13.98 -13.60
CA ILE A 8 21.45 12.53 -13.44
C ILE A 8 20.29 11.87 -14.18
N PRO A 9 20.55 11.07 -15.23
CA PRO A 9 19.47 10.39 -15.95
C PRO A 9 18.78 9.38 -15.04
N SER A 10 17.46 9.25 -15.18
CA SER A 10 16.73 8.16 -14.54
C SER A 10 17.25 6.83 -15.06
N SER A 11 17.58 5.90 -14.15
CA SER A 11 17.93 4.52 -14.51
C SER A 11 16.71 3.70 -14.93
N MET A 12 15.50 4.25 -14.74
CA MET A 12 14.24 3.58 -15.03
C MET A 12 13.66 4.15 -16.33
N GLU A 13 13.52 3.30 -17.33
CA GLU A 13 12.86 3.65 -18.59
C GLU A 13 11.35 3.73 -18.39
N ASN A 14 10.71 4.78 -18.92
CA ASN A 14 9.25 4.91 -18.87
C ASN A 14 8.62 3.97 -19.90
N GLY A 15 7.54 3.29 -19.53
CA GLY A 15 6.71 2.56 -20.47
C GLY A 15 5.85 3.52 -21.30
N SER A 16 5.18 3.01 -22.32
CA SER A 16 4.38 3.82 -23.25
C SER A 16 2.88 3.60 -23.17
N ASP A 17 2.42 2.58 -22.41
CA ASP A 17 0.98 2.28 -22.31
C ASP A 17 0.28 3.17 -21.28
N THR A 18 -0.65 3.98 -21.78
CA THR A 18 -1.49 4.89 -20.98
C THR A 18 -2.92 4.38 -20.79
N HIS A 19 -3.22 3.11 -21.13
CA HIS A 19 -4.60 2.59 -21.15
C HIS A 19 -4.99 1.79 -19.90
N LEU A 20 -4.30 1.93 -18.77
CA LEU A 20 -4.69 1.27 -17.51
C LEU A 20 -5.79 2.10 -16.82
N THR A 21 -7.03 1.65 -16.96
CA THR A 21 -8.22 2.31 -16.37
C THR A 21 -8.87 1.50 -15.25
N LYS A 22 -8.53 0.21 -15.14
CA LYS A 22 -9.05 -0.71 -14.13
C LYS A 22 -8.01 -1.77 -13.79
N VAL A 23 -8.02 -2.24 -12.56
CA VAL A 23 -7.19 -3.35 -12.11
C VAL A 23 -8.08 -4.53 -11.74
N ASP A 24 -7.96 -5.63 -12.50
CA ASP A 24 -8.67 -6.88 -12.23
C ASP A 24 -7.76 -7.91 -11.56
N GLU A 25 -6.45 -7.84 -11.82
CA GLU A 25 -5.45 -8.76 -11.26
C GLU A 25 -4.08 -8.09 -11.13
N VAL A 26 -3.37 -8.46 -10.07
CA VAL A 26 -1.93 -8.24 -9.89
C VAL A 26 -1.27 -9.60 -9.75
N ALA A 27 -0.26 -9.90 -10.56
CA ALA A 27 0.47 -11.16 -10.49
C ALA A 27 1.98 -10.89 -10.36
N PHE A 28 2.62 -11.67 -9.50
CA PHE A 28 4.06 -11.81 -9.40
C PHE A 28 4.43 -13.14 -10.07
N ASP A 29 5.17 -13.08 -11.15
CA ASP A 29 5.52 -14.23 -11.98
C ASP A 29 7.03 -14.46 -11.84
N HIS A 30 7.41 -15.38 -10.94
CA HIS A 30 8.78 -15.74 -10.59
C HIS A 30 9.69 -14.53 -10.34
N VAL A 31 9.22 -13.58 -9.52
CA VAL A 31 9.86 -12.28 -9.32
C VAL A 31 11.08 -12.40 -8.41
N GLY A 32 12.22 -11.89 -8.88
CA GLY A 32 13.42 -11.62 -8.10
C GLY A 32 13.75 -10.14 -8.04
N LEU A 33 14.37 -9.71 -6.94
CA LEU A 33 14.87 -8.35 -6.76
C LEU A 33 16.23 -8.36 -6.10
N THR A 34 17.21 -7.77 -6.79
CA THR A 34 18.52 -7.42 -6.23
C THR A 34 18.67 -5.90 -6.31
N TYR A 35 18.85 -5.23 -5.18
CA TYR A 35 19.11 -3.79 -5.18
C TYR A 35 20.47 -3.47 -5.79
N ALA A 36 20.59 -2.33 -6.45
CA ALA A 36 21.87 -1.85 -6.97
C ALA A 36 22.90 -1.81 -5.82
N GLN A 37 24.08 -2.41 -6.06
CA GLN A 37 25.17 -2.54 -5.09
C GLN A 37 24.91 -3.51 -3.92
N ALA A 38 23.78 -4.22 -3.88
CA ALA A 38 23.57 -5.32 -2.94
C ALA A 38 24.32 -6.57 -3.42
N GLY A 39 24.96 -7.29 -2.49
CA GLY A 39 25.64 -8.55 -2.80
C GLY A 39 24.73 -9.78 -2.81
N THR A 40 23.46 -9.61 -2.38
CA THR A 40 22.49 -10.69 -2.24
C THR A 40 21.12 -10.25 -2.77
N GLU A 41 20.31 -11.21 -3.21
CA GLU A 41 18.92 -10.98 -3.58
C GLU A 41 18.11 -10.60 -2.35
N SER A 42 17.21 -9.63 -2.52
CA SER A 42 16.24 -9.21 -1.48
C SER A 42 14.89 -9.91 -1.64
N LEU A 43 14.60 -10.40 -2.84
CA LEU A 43 13.46 -11.25 -3.15
C LEU A 43 13.90 -12.30 -4.17
N THR A 44 13.50 -13.56 -3.94
CA THR A 44 13.85 -14.69 -4.78
C THR A 44 12.60 -15.50 -5.10
N ASP A 45 12.33 -15.69 -6.38
CA ASP A 45 11.27 -16.55 -6.91
C ASP A 45 9.88 -16.34 -6.29
N ILE A 46 9.46 -15.08 -6.22
CA ILE A 46 8.14 -14.73 -5.70
C ILE A 46 7.08 -15.00 -6.77
N ASP A 47 6.16 -15.91 -6.48
CA ASP A 47 5.10 -16.31 -7.39
C ASP A 47 3.74 -16.37 -6.67
N PHE A 48 2.83 -15.46 -7.01
CA PHE A 48 1.44 -15.46 -6.57
C PHE A 48 0.61 -14.47 -7.40
N SER A 49 -0.72 -14.56 -7.27
CA SER A 49 -1.63 -13.57 -7.86
C SER A 49 -2.70 -13.11 -6.86
N ALA A 50 -3.21 -11.90 -7.09
CA ALA A 50 -4.28 -11.26 -6.34
C ALA A 50 -5.32 -10.69 -7.31
N LYS A 51 -6.61 -10.88 -7.02
CA LYS A 51 -7.72 -10.44 -7.86
C LYS A 51 -8.47 -9.25 -7.24
N ALA A 52 -9.15 -8.48 -8.07
CA ALA A 52 -9.98 -7.37 -7.64
C ALA A 52 -10.91 -7.77 -6.47
N GLY A 53 -10.99 -6.91 -5.46
CA GLY A 53 -11.75 -7.13 -4.24
C GLY A 53 -11.10 -7.99 -3.18
N GLN A 54 -9.94 -8.61 -3.47
CA GLN A 54 -9.21 -9.40 -2.48
C GLN A 54 -8.35 -8.52 -1.57
N THR A 55 -8.24 -8.95 -0.32
CA THR A 55 -7.27 -8.45 0.65
C THR A 55 -6.13 -9.45 0.78
N ILE A 56 -4.92 -9.01 0.53
CA ILE A 56 -3.69 -9.82 0.61
C ILE A 56 -2.89 -9.36 1.82
N GLY A 57 -2.70 -10.26 2.80
CA GLY A 57 -1.80 -10.03 3.91
C GLY A 57 -0.36 -10.40 3.53
N ILE A 58 0.60 -9.58 3.90
CA ILE A 58 2.03 -9.88 3.73
C ILE A 58 2.69 -9.82 5.09
N ILE A 59 3.25 -10.94 5.54
CA ILE A 59 3.87 -11.07 6.86
C ILE A 59 5.25 -11.71 6.77
N GLY A 60 6.07 -11.44 7.77
CA GLY A 60 7.42 -11.98 7.89
C GLY A 60 8.23 -11.17 8.88
N GLY A 61 9.40 -11.63 9.25
CA GLY A 61 10.34 -10.96 10.13
C GLY A 61 10.83 -9.61 9.60
N THR A 62 11.54 -8.85 10.42
CA THR A 62 12.23 -7.64 9.96
C THR A 62 13.28 -8.01 8.92
N GLY A 63 13.29 -7.32 7.79
CA GLY A 63 14.24 -7.61 6.70
C GLY A 63 13.80 -8.72 5.73
N SER A 64 12.66 -9.38 5.93
CA SER A 64 12.20 -10.48 5.06
C SER A 64 11.75 -10.05 3.64
N GLY A 65 11.84 -8.77 3.28
CA GLY A 65 11.51 -8.30 1.92
C GLY A 65 10.09 -7.76 1.73
N LYS A 66 9.25 -7.65 2.79
CA LYS A 66 7.83 -7.21 2.66
C LYS A 66 7.65 -5.89 1.93
N SER A 67 8.34 -4.83 2.38
CA SER A 67 8.24 -3.51 1.73
C SER A 67 8.87 -3.52 0.34
N SER A 68 9.93 -4.30 0.12
CA SER A 68 10.54 -4.50 -1.20
C SER A 68 9.51 -5.09 -2.18
N LEU A 69 8.75 -6.10 -1.75
CA LEU A 69 7.75 -6.75 -2.56
C LEU A 69 6.66 -5.77 -3.01
N VAL A 70 6.03 -5.05 -2.08
CA VAL A 70 4.93 -4.12 -2.44
C VAL A 70 5.41 -2.92 -3.24
N ASN A 71 6.67 -2.50 -3.09
CA ASN A 71 7.27 -1.39 -3.83
C ASN A 71 7.52 -1.70 -5.32
N LEU A 72 7.48 -2.97 -5.72
CA LEU A 72 7.55 -3.37 -7.13
C LEU A 72 6.23 -3.08 -7.88
N ILE A 73 5.09 -3.05 -7.19
CA ILE A 73 3.77 -2.80 -7.79
C ILE A 73 3.70 -1.39 -8.40
N PRO A 74 4.00 -0.28 -7.67
CA PRO A 74 4.04 1.07 -8.23
C PRO A 74 5.31 1.34 -9.03
N ARG A 75 6.15 0.30 -9.20
CA ARG A 75 7.42 0.40 -9.90
C ARG A 75 8.32 1.48 -9.30
N PHE A 76 8.56 1.39 -7.97
CA PHE A 76 9.63 2.17 -7.33
C PHE A 76 10.99 1.54 -7.58
N TYR A 77 10.99 0.24 -7.86
CA TYR A 77 12.12 -0.56 -8.32
C TYR A 77 11.63 -1.47 -9.44
N ASP A 78 12.50 -1.83 -10.35
CA ASP A 78 12.26 -2.84 -11.36
C ASP A 78 12.67 -4.23 -10.82
N ALA A 79 11.83 -5.24 -11.06
CA ALA A 79 12.23 -6.62 -10.83
C ALA A 79 13.48 -6.97 -11.65
N THR A 80 14.44 -7.65 -11.03
CA THR A 80 15.67 -8.10 -11.69
C THR A 80 15.53 -9.45 -12.35
N ALA A 81 14.53 -10.25 -11.93
CA ALA A 81 14.13 -11.49 -12.56
C ALA A 81 12.59 -11.58 -12.55
N GLY A 82 12.01 -12.34 -13.46
CA GLY A 82 10.56 -12.48 -13.58
C GLY A 82 9.84 -11.17 -13.94
N ALA A 83 8.57 -11.08 -13.60
CA ALA A 83 7.76 -9.91 -13.90
C ALA A 83 6.63 -9.68 -12.90
N VAL A 84 6.42 -8.42 -12.48
CA VAL A 84 5.15 -8.00 -11.89
C VAL A 84 4.20 -7.62 -13.02
N LYS A 85 2.99 -8.15 -12.99
CA LYS A 85 1.98 -7.94 -14.04
C LYS A 85 0.70 -7.36 -13.45
N ILE A 86 0.06 -6.46 -14.17
CA ILE A 86 -1.30 -5.98 -13.92
C ILE A 86 -2.13 -6.34 -15.13
N ASN A 87 -3.23 -7.09 -14.90
CA ASN A 87 -4.11 -7.59 -15.98
C ASN A 87 -3.33 -8.37 -17.06
N GLY A 88 -2.32 -9.17 -16.63
CA GLY A 88 -1.46 -9.97 -17.51
C GLY A 88 -0.35 -9.19 -18.21
N LYS A 89 -0.28 -7.85 -18.08
CA LYS A 89 0.74 -7.01 -18.71
C LYS A 89 1.81 -6.59 -17.71
N ASN A 90 3.08 -6.61 -18.13
CA ASN A 90 4.20 -6.22 -17.27
C ASN A 90 4.08 -4.76 -16.84
N VAL A 91 4.31 -4.46 -15.57
CA VAL A 91 4.29 -3.07 -15.05
C VAL A 91 5.31 -2.15 -15.75
N LYS A 92 6.37 -2.72 -16.33
CA LYS A 92 7.38 -1.98 -17.10
C LYS A 92 6.84 -1.36 -18.40
N ASP A 93 5.77 -1.94 -18.95
CA ASP A 93 5.18 -1.49 -20.21
C ASP A 93 4.27 -0.28 -20.04
N PHE A 94 3.76 -0.04 -18.83
CA PHE A 94 2.91 1.11 -18.55
C PHE A 94 3.70 2.40 -18.38
N ASP A 95 3.10 3.50 -18.82
CA ASP A 95 3.54 4.82 -18.41
C ASP A 95 3.47 4.96 -16.89
N LEU A 96 4.55 5.47 -16.28
CA LEU A 96 4.69 5.52 -14.82
C LEU A 96 3.62 6.36 -14.12
N GLU A 97 3.17 7.45 -14.77
CA GLU A 97 2.10 8.28 -14.21
C GLU A 97 0.78 7.53 -14.22
N THR A 98 0.48 6.86 -15.34
CA THR A 98 -0.72 6.03 -15.49
C THR A 98 -0.74 4.88 -14.49
N LEU A 99 0.37 4.15 -14.35
CA LEU A 99 0.50 3.07 -13.37
C LEU A 99 0.28 3.57 -11.94
N ARG A 100 0.98 4.64 -11.55
CA ARG A 100 0.96 5.15 -10.18
C ARG A 100 -0.37 5.81 -9.79
N LYS A 101 -1.14 6.33 -10.73
CA LYS A 101 -2.53 6.78 -10.49
C LYS A 101 -3.44 5.66 -10.04
N MET A 102 -3.15 4.41 -10.43
CA MET A 102 -3.94 3.24 -10.03
C MET A 102 -3.54 2.68 -8.68
N VAL A 103 -2.47 3.18 -8.05
CA VAL A 103 -1.91 2.65 -6.81
C VAL A 103 -1.94 3.68 -5.70
N GLY A 104 -2.78 3.47 -4.69
CA GLY A 104 -2.77 4.21 -3.44
C GLY A 104 -1.78 3.59 -2.45
N ILE A 105 -0.90 4.39 -1.84
CA ILE A 105 0.10 3.91 -0.89
C ILE A 105 -0.02 4.66 0.42
N VAL A 106 -0.12 3.89 1.51
CA VAL A 106 -0.07 4.38 2.88
C VAL A 106 1.22 3.87 3.51
N PRO A 107 2.25 4.72 3.67
CA PRO A 107 3.53 4.29 4.21
C PRO A 107 3.42 4.01 5.72
N GLN A 108 4.35 3.22 6.25
CA GLN A 108 4.48 2.90 7.67
C GLN A 108 4.46 4.15 8.56
N LYS A 109 5.19 5.19 8.17
CA LYS A 109 5.18 6.46 8.89
C LYS A 109 4.20 7.43 8.25
N ALA A 110 3.12 7.73 8.97
CA ALA A 110 2.16 8.76 8.56
C ALA A 110 2.82 10.15 8.54
N VAL A 111 2.96 10.73 7.35
CA VAL A 111 3.51 12.07 7.16
C VAL A 111 2.46 12.96 6.50
N LEU A 112 2.14 14.07 7.17
CA LEU A 112 1.30 15.13 6.63
C LEU A 112 2.14 16.38 6.38
N PHE A 113 1.81 17.10 5.32
CA PHE A 113 2.46 18.35 4.98
C PHE A 113 1.80 19.51 5.73
N LYS A 114 2.56 20.58 5.99
CA LYS A 114 2.00 21.82 6.49
C LYS A 114 1.03 22.40 5.47
N GLY A 115 -0.18 22.73 5.89
CA GLY A 115 -1.26 23.22 5.04
C GLY A 115 -2.61 22.81 5.62
N THR A 116 -3.66 22.84 4.83
CA THR A 116 -4.99 22.39 5.23
C THR A 116 -5.15 20.86 5.14
N ILE A 117 -6.22 20.33 5.72
CA ILE A 117 -6.61 18.92 5.50
C ILE A 117 -6.89 18.72 4.01
N GLU A 118 -7.61 19.63 3.36
CA GLU A 118 -7.89 19.60 1.93
C GLU A 118 -6.60 19.54 1.09
N ASP A 119 -5.62 20.40 1.37
CA ASP A 119 -4.32 20.39 0.67
C ASP A 119 -3.67 19.00 0.76
N ASN A 120 -3.68 18.39 1.95
CA ASN A 120 -3.10 17.07 2.16
C ASN A 120 -3.83 15.97 1.40
N LEU A 121 -5.16 16.01 1.33
CA LEU A 121 -5.95 15.03 0.57
C LEU A 121 -5.74 15.18 -0.94
N ARG A 122 -5.64 16.42 -1.45
CA ARG A 122 -5.41 16.69 -2.88
C ARG A 122 -4.05 16.24 -3.40
N TRP A 123 -3.12 15.85 -2.52
CA TRP A 123 -1.92 15.13 -2.94
C TRP A 123 -2.25 13.74 -3.55
N GLY A 124 -3.37 13.14 -3.17
CA GLY A 124 -3.84 11.88 -3.78
C GLY A 124 -4.45 12.11 -5.18
N LYS A 125 -5.20 13.22 -5.34
CA LYS A 125 -5.79 13.65 -6.62
C LYS A 125 -5.99 15.15 -6.60
N LYS A 126 -5.23 15.88 -7.42
CA LYS A 126 -5.16 17.34 -7.40
C LYS A 126 -6.51 18.02 -7.69
N ASP A 127 -7.28 17.46 -8.60
CA ASP A 127 -8.58 17.94 -9.09
C ASP A 127 -9.78 17.21 -8.47
N ALA A 128 -9.57 16.57 -7.30
CA ALA A 128 -10.65 15.89 -6.59
C ALA A 128 -11.79 16.86 -6.26
N THR A 129 -13.04 16.41 -6.41
CA THR A 129 -14.20 17.18 -5.94
C THR A 129 -14.30 17.12 -4.41
N GLU A 130 -15.07 18.02 -3.83
CA GLU A 130 -15.28 18.01 -2.38
C GLU A 130 -15.97 16.71 -1.93
N GLU A 131 -16.88 16.19 -2.74
CA GLU A 131 -17.56 14.90 -2.49
C GLU A 131 -16.56 13.74 -2.46
N GLU A 132 -15.60 13.69 -3.39
CA GLU A 132 -14.54 12.67 -3.40
C GLU A 132 -13.64 12.75 -2.16
N LEU A 133 -13.35 13.97 -1.68
CA LEU A 133 -12.59 14.16 -0.44
C LEU A 133 -13.34 13.62 0.78
N TRP A 134 -14.65 13.93 0.89
CA TRP A 134 -15.48 13.43 1.98
C TRP A 134 -15.69 11.91 1.91
N GLU A 135 -15.91 11.34 0.72
CA GLU A 135 -16.01 9.88 0.53
C GLU A 135 -14.73 9.16 1.01
N ALA A 136 -13.56 9.70 0.66
CA ALA A 136 -12.29 9.17 1.11
C ALA A 136 -12.11 9.28 2.63
N LEU A 137 -12.53 10.40 3.24
CA LEU A 137 -12.52 10.59 4.70
C LEU A 137 -13.46 9.63 5.42
N GLU A 138 -14.65 9.39 4.88
CA GLU A 138 -15.62 8.43 5.44
C GLU A 138 -15.05 7.00 5.38
N THR A 139 -14.55 6.59 4.24
CA THR A 139 -13.91 5.28 4.08
C THR A 139 -12.73 5.09 5.05
N ALA A 140 -11.89 6.12 5.21
CA ALA A 140 -10.76 6.12 6.14
C ALA A 140 -11.13 6.31 7.61
N GLN A 141 -12.42 6.37 7.96
CA GLN A 141 -12.92 6.63 9.33
C GLN A 141 -12.41 7.97 9.90
N ALA A 142 -12.22 8.97 9.04
CA ALA A 142 -11.68 10.27 9.40
C ALA A 142 -12.72 11.40 9.38
N ALA A 143 -13.88 11.19 8.75
CA ALA A 143 -14.86 12.24 8.50
C ALA A 143 -15.39 12.88 9.79
N GLU A 144 -15.67 12.10 10.84
CA GLU A 144 -16.21 12.58 12.10
C GLU A 144 -15.30 13.66 12.71
N PHE A 145 -14.05 13.32 12.99
CA PHE A 145 -13.14 14.28 13.64
C PHE A 145 -12.79 15.49 12.75
N VAL A 146 -12.90 15.37 11.41
CA VAL A 146 -12.72 16.50 10.50
C VAL A 146 -13.94 17.43 10.56
N ARG A 147 -15.18 16.90 10.63
CA ARG A 147 -16.40 17.69 10.78
C ARG A 147 -16.48 18.42 12.14
N GLU A 148 -15.91 17.84 13.20
CA GLU A 148 -15.87 18.46 14.52
C GLU A 148 -14.90 19.67 14.61
N ARG A 149 -14.01 19.82 13.63
CA ARG A 149 -13.13 20.98 13.56
C ARG A 149 -13.90 22.20 13.02
N ALA A 150 -13.71 23.36 13.65
CA ALA A 150 -14.42 24.59 13.26
C ALA A 150 -14.27 24.91 11.76
N ASP A 151 -13.06 24.65 11.20
CA ASP A 151 -12.73 24.94 9.80
C ASP A 151 -12.90 23.72 8.88
N GLY A 152 -13.34 22.55 9.36
CA GLY A 152 -13.54 21.34 8.58
C GLY A 152 -12.33 20.97 7.72
N LEU A 153 -12.52 20.86 6.39
CA LEU A 153 -11.44 20.61 5.43
C LEU A 153 -10.37 21.69 5.39
N GLN A 154 -10.71 22.94 5.76
CA GLN A 154 -9.77 24.07 5.80
C GLN A 154 -8.95 24.10 7.10
N ALA A 155 -9.22 23.21 8.05
CA ALA A 155 -8.45 23.11 9.28
C ALA A 155 -6.97 22.86 8.99
N LYS A 156 -6.10 23.65 9.61
CA LYS A 156 -4.65 23.64 9.37
C LYS A 156 -3.96 22.48 10.09
N ASN A 157 -3.05 21.85 9.39
CA ASN A 157 -2.10 20.87 9.91
C ASN A 157 -0.72 21.49 10.04
N ASP A 158 -0.07 21.22 11.16
CA ASP A 158 1.35 21.54 11.33
C ASP A 158 2.23 20.59 10.51
N GLN A 159 3.48 20.97 10.32
CA GLN A 159 4.48 20.12 9.67
C GLN A 159 4.55 18.73 10.36
N GLY A 160 4.32 17.67 9.60
CA GLY A 160 4.25 16.30 10.11
C GLY A 160 2.97 15.97 10.89
N GLY A 161 1.95 16.86 10.89
CA GLY A 161 0.69 16.64 11.59
C GLY A 161 0.84 16.63 13.12
N LYS A 162 1.77 17.41 13.69
CA LYS A 162 2.08 17.42 15.14
C LYS A 162 0.89 17.80 16.01
N ASN A 163 -0.07 18.56 15.47
CA ASN A 163 -1.31 18.97 16.13
C ASN A 163 -2.44 17.90 16.04
N LEU A 164 -2.11 16.69 15.57
CA LEU A 164 -3.03 15.58 15.46
C LEU A 164 -2.53 14.38 16.28
N SER A 165 -3.46 13.54 16.75
CA SER A 165 -3.11 12.24 17.33
C SER A 165 -2.50 11.30 16.29
N GLY A 166 -1.82 10.23 16.72
CA GLY A 166 -1.26 9.23 15.82
C GLY A 166 -2.32 8.59 14.91
N GLY A 167 -3.44 8.20 15.48
CA GLY A 167 -4.56 7.61 14.74
C GLY A 167 -5.22 8.61 13.76
N GLN A 168 -5.35 9.89 14.13
CA GLN A 168 -5.87 10.92 13.22
C GLN A 168 -4.94 11.14 12.03
N ARG A 169 -3.62 11.24 12.26
CA ARG A 169 -2.63 11.33 11.17
C ARG A 169 -2.72 10.14 10.23
N GLN A 170 -2.79 8.94 10.80
CA GLN A 170 -2.87 7.69 10.03
C GLN A 170 -4.13 7.67 9.15
N ARG A 171 -5.30 7.98 9.72
CA ARG A 171 -6.57 8.02 8.98
C ARG A 171 -6.55 9.06 7.86
N LEU A 172 -5.96 10.24 8.06
CA LEU A 172 -5.80 11.24 6.98
C LEU A 172 -4.83 10.76 5.88
N THR A 173 -3.78 10.03 6.25
CA THR A 173 -2.86 9.46 5.26
C THR A 173 -3.56 8.36 4.44
N ILE A 174 -4.41 7.55 5.07
CA ILE A 174 -5.25 6.57 4.39
C ILE A 174 -6.25 7.28 3.45
N ALA A 175 -6.97 8.29 3.95
CA ALA A 175 -7.91 9.07 3.14
C ALA A 175 -7.22 9.65 1.89
N ARG A 176 -6.03 10.24 2.05
CA ARG A 176 -5.23 10.75 0.93
C ARG A 176 -4.95 9.68 -0.14
N ALA A 177 -4.64 8.45 0.27
CA ALA A 177 -4.40 7.35 -0.67
C ALA A 177 -5.68 6.89 -1.39
N LEU A 178 -6.86 7.12 -0.80
CA LEU A 178 -8.15 6.71 -1.33
C LEU A 178 -8.81 7.73 -2.27
N VAL A 179 -8.46 9.02 -2.18
CA VAL A 179 -9.10 10.11 -2.97
C VAL A 179 -9.09 9.85 -4.48
N GLY A 180 -8.05 9.18 -4.99
CA GLY A 180 -7.93 8.85 -6.41
C GLY A 180 -8.72 7.61 -6.86
N HIS A 181 -9.51 6.99 -5.98
CA HIS A 181 -10.15 5.69 -6.23
C HIS A 181 -9.19 4.65 -6.80
N PRO A 182 -8.09 4.33 -6.10
CA PRO A 182 -7.06 3.43 -6.63
C PRO A 182 -7.61 2.03 -6.87
N GLY A 183 -7.15 1.37 -7.93
CA GLY A 183 -7.42 -0.05 -8.17
C GLY A 183 -6.58 -0.98 -7.29
N ILE A 184 -5.50 -0.46 -6.72
CA ILE A 184 -4.61 -1.15 -5.77
C ILE A 184 -4.36 -0.24 -4.58
N LEU A 185 -4.57 -0.74 -3.37
CA LEU A 185 -4.25 -0.03 -2.13
C LEU A 185 -3.18 -0.81 -1.36
N ILE A 186 -2.07 -0.14 -1.02
CA ILE A 186 -0.99 -0.71 -0.23
C ILE A 186 -0.98 -0.03 1.14
N LEU A 187 -1.16 -0.82 2.19
CA LEU A 187 -1.11 -0.40 3.60
C LEU A 187 0.17 -1.00 4.22
N ASP A 188 1.26 -0.23 4.23
CA ASP A 188 2.54 -0.70 4.77
C ASP A 188 2.62 -0.42 6.27
N ASP A 189 2.39 -1.45 7.09
CA ASP A 189 2.34 -1.45 8.58
C ASP A 189 1.52 -0.29 9.17
N SER A 190 0.57 0.19 8.42
CA SER A 190 -0.17 1.42 8.69
C SER A 190 -1.34 1.23 9.67
N ALA A 191 -1.76 0.00 9.92
CA ALA A 191 -2.84 -0.31 10.86
C ALA A 191 -2.37 -0.28 12.33
N SER A 192 -1.07 -0.33 12.60
CA SER A 192 -0.50 -0.38 13.96
C SER A 192 -0.82 0.82 14.85
N ALA A 193 -1.18 1.97 14.25
CA ALA A 193 -1.54 3.20 14.94
C ALA A 193 -3.06 3.36 15.19
N LEU A 194 -3.89 2.44 14.67
CA LEU A 194 -5.34 2.45 14.84
C LEU A 194 -5.75 1.58 16.04
N ASP A 195 -6.80 2.02 16.73
CA ASP A 195 -7.48 1.16 17.71
C ASP A 195 -8.27 0.05 16.97
N PHE A 196 -8.61 -0.99 17.71
CA PHE A 196 -9.25 -2.18 17.16
C PHE A 196 -10.60 -1.90 16.47
N ALA A 197 -11.42 -1.00 17.02
CA ALA A 197 -12.73 -0.68 16.47
C ALA A 197 -12.60 0.10 15.15
N THR A 198 -11.70 1.09 15.12
CA THR A 198 -11.39 1.89 13.92
C THR A 198 -10.80 1.01 12.81
N ASP A 199 -9.88 0.10 13.14
CA ASP A 199 -9.30 -0.82 12.17
C ASP A 199 -10.35 -1.78 11.58
N ALA A 200 -11.26 -2.32 12.41
CA ALA A 200 -12.35 -3.17 11.94
C ALA A 200 -13.33 -2.41 11.02
N ALA A 201 -13.70 -1.17 11.37
CA ALA A 201 -14.56 -0.32 10.57
C ALA A 201 -13.89 0.05 9.23
N LEU A 202 -12.60 0.39 9.23
CA LEU A 202 -11.81 0.65 8.03
C LEU A 202 -11.81 -0.55 7.08
N ARG A 203 -11.53 -1.75 7.60
CA ARG A 203 -11.52 -2.98 6.78
C ARG A 203 -12.88 -3.26 6.17
N LYS A 204 -13.96 -3.05 6.91
CA LYS A 204 -15.32 -3.17 6.38
C LYS A 204 -15.56 -2.16 5.26
N ALA A 205 -15.24 -0.89 5.47
CA ALA A 205 -15.41 0.17 4.47
C ALA A 205 -14.61 -0.10 3.19
N LEU A 206 -13.37 -0.61 3.31
CA LEU A 206 -12.55 -0.97 2.15
C LEU A 206 -13.15 -2.11 1.33
N ARG A 207 -13.78 -3.11 1.96
CA ARG A 207 -14.48 -4.21 1.26
C ARG A 207 -15.74 -3.74 0.54
N GLU A 208 -16.41 -2.72 1.06
CA GLU A 208 -17.63 -2.14 0.48
C GLU A 208 -17.34 -1.01 -0.52
N MET A 209 -16.04 -0.67 -0.70
CA MET A 209 -15.62 0.43 -1.55
C MET A 209 -15.92 0.15 -3.03
N LYS A 210 -16.46 1.15 -3.71
CA LYS A 210 -16.67 1.09 -5.16
C LYS A 210 -15.35 0.86 -5.89
N GLY A 211 -15.37 0.07 -6.98
CA GLY A 211 -14.19 -0.25 -7.77
C GLY A 211 -13.47 -1.52 -7.32
N ASN A 212 -13.85 -2.11 -6.17
CA ASN A 212 -13.27 -3.36 -5.66
C ASN A 212 -11.74 -3.39 -5.71
N PRO A 213 -11.02 -2.48 -5.04
CA PRO A 213 -9.57 -2.44 -5.09
C PRO A 213 -8.96 -3.75 -4.56
N ILE A 214 -7.79 -4.10 -5.07
CA ILE A 214 -6.92 -5.09 -4.42
C ILE A 214 -6.21 -4.41 -3.27
N VAL A 215 -6.37 -4.93 -2.05
CA VAL A 215 -5.78 -4.34 -0.84
C VAL A 215 -4.61 -5.20 -0.37
N PHE A 216 -3.41 -4.65 -0.36
CA PHE A 216 -2.23 -5.26 0.23
C PHE A 216 -2.00 -4.69 1.64
N ILE A 217 -1.98 -5.56 2.65
CA ILE A 217 -1.70 -5.20 4.04
C ILE A 217 -0.37 -5.81 4.44
N VAL A 218 0.65 -4.98 4.58
CA VAL A 218 1.94 -5.41 5.13
C VAL A 218 1.90 -5.25 6.64
N SER A 219 2.24 -6.30 7.37
CA SER A 219 2.29 -6.25 8.82
C SER A 219 3.31 -7.23 9.39
N GLN A 220 3.76 -6.94 10.61
CA GLN A 220 4.50 -7.89 11.45
C GLN A 220 3.57 -8.64 12.41
N ARG A 221 2.27 -8.26 12.46
CA ARG A 221 1.29 -8.83 13.40
C ARG A 221 0.25 -9.66 12.66
N THR A 222 0.06 -10.89 13.09
CA THR A 222 -0.96 -11.79 12.55
C THR A 222 -2.38 -11.25 12.76
N SER A 223 -2.62 -10.55 13.89
CA SER A 223 -3.91 -9.93 14.18
C SER A 223 -4.39 -8.94 13.12
N SER A 224 -3.46 -8.26 12.44
CA SER A 224 -3.77 -7.27 11.40
C SER A 224 -4.19 -7.91 10.08
N ILE A 225 -3.75 -9.14 9.79
CA ILE A 225 -3.92 -9.80 8.49
C ILE A 225 -4.74 -11.09 8.54
N ARG A 226 -5.12 -11.58 9.73
CA ARG A 226 -5.84 -12.86 9.88
C ARG A 226 -7.16 -12.94 9.12
N HIS A 227 -7.72 -11.81 8.69
CA HIS A 227 -8.95 -11.73 7.92
C HIS A 227 -8.71 -11.51 6.42
N ALA A 228 -7.45 -11.53 5.99
CA ALA A 228 -7.10 -11.44 4.58
C ALA A 228 -7.59 -12.70 3.83
N ASP A 229 -7.95 -12.52 2.56
CA ASP A 229 -8.38 -13.61 1.70
C ASP A 229 -7.22 -14.55 1.36
N GLN A 230 -6.01 -14.00 1.33
CA GLN A 230 -4.76 -14.72 1.13
C GLN A 230 -3.66 -14.04 1.96
N ILE A 231 -2.79 -14.82 2.57
CA ILE A 231 -1.62 -14.34 3.31
C ILE A 231 -0.37 -14.91 2.66
N ILE A 232 0.58 -14.03 2.37
CA ILE A 232 1.92 -14.37 1.86
C ILE A 232 2.88 -14.29 3.04
N VAL A 233 3.48 -15.39 3.41
CA VAL A 233 4.50 -15.45 4.48
C VAL A 233 5.86 -15.36 3.82
N LEU A 234 6.62 -14.31 4.16
CA LEU A 234 7.98 -14.10 3.66
C LEU A 234 9.01 -14.45 4.72
N ASP A 235 10.00 -15.21 4.33
CA ASP A 235 11.18 -15.51 5.12
C ASP A 235 12.42 -15.38 4.24
N ASP A 236 13.38 -14.57 4.66
CA ASP A 236 14.65 -14.28 3.94
C ASP A 236 14.46 -14.06 2.42
N GLY A 237 13.49 -13.23 2.05
CA GLY A 237 13.23 -12.89 0.64
C GLY A 237 12.48 -13.95 -0.17
N MET A 238 12.09 -15.07 0.42
CA MET A 238 11.36 -16.16 -0.24
C MET A 238 9.96 -16.32 0.35
N VAL A 239 9.08 -16.95 -0.41
CA VAL A 239 7.75 -17.34 0.07
C VAL A 239 7.85 -18.61 0.90
N ALA A 240 7.65 -18.50 2.22
CA ALA A 240 7.60 -19.64 3.14
C ALA A 240 6.23 -20.34 3.17
N GLY A 241 5.17 -19.61 2.79
CA GLY A 241 3.81 -20.16 2.73
C GLY A 241 2.82 -19.15 2.14
N ILE A 242 1.77 -19.70 1.52
CA ILE A 242 0.63 -18.93 0.99
C ILE A 242 -0.65 -19.66 1.41
N GLY A 243 -1.63 -18.94 1.95
CA GLY A 243 -2.93 -19.48 2.33
C GLY A 243 -3.73 -18.54 3.20
N THR A 244 -4.84 -19.02 3.72
CA THR A 244 -5.62 -18.34 4.75
C THR A 244 -4.93 -18.46 6.11
N HIS A 245 -5.38 -17.66 7.07
CA HIS A 245 -4.90 -17.73 8.45
C HIS A 245 -4.94 -19.16 9.02
N GLN A 246 -6.05 -19.86 8.82
CA GLN A 246 -6.24 -21.22 9.32
C GLN A 246 -5.29 -22.23 8.67
N GLU A 247 -5.18 -22.19 7.33
CA GLU A 247 -4.30 -23.09 6.58
C GLU A 247 -2.83 -22.89 6.98
N LEU A 248 -2.41 -21.64 7.19
CA LEU A 248 -1.03 -21.33 7.59
C LEU A 248 -0.74 -21.71 9.04
N LEU A 249 -1.72 -21.61 9.93
CA LEU A 249 -1.58 -22.14 11.30
C LEU A 249 -1.41 -23.65 11.34
N GLU A 250 -1.95 -24.38 10.36
CA GLU A 250 -1.82 -25.84 10.27
C GLU A 250 -0.54 -26.28 9.56
N ASN A 251 -0.11 -25.51 8.52
CA ASN A 251 0.87 -26.04 7.57
C ASN A 251 2.15 -25.19 7.40
N CYS A 252 2.25 -23.99 8.00
CA CYS A 252 3.41 -23.11 7.84
C CYS A 252 4.13 -22.85 9.16
N PRO A 253 5.28 -23.52 9.44
CA PRO A 253 6.02 -23.33 10.69
C PRO A 253 6.45 -21.88 10.95
N VAL A 254 6.87 -21.14 9.90
CA VAL A 254 7.27 -19.73 10.01
C VAL A 254 6.08 -18.87 10.47
N TYR A 255 4.88 -19.12 9.92
CA TYR A 255 3.68 -18.39 10.34
C TYR A 255 3.27 -18.72 11.76
N GLN A 256 3.37 -19.99 12.17
CA GLN A 256 3.12 -20.43 13.56
C GLN A 256 4.07 -19.73 14.53
N GLU A 257 5.37 -19.69 14.23
CA GLU A 257 6.37 -19.02 15.06
C GLU A 257 6.03 -17.54 15.24
N ILE A 258 5.72 -16.82 14.14
CA ILE A 258 5.31 -15.42 14.20
C ILE A 258 4.04 -15.26 15.04
N HIS A 259 3.05 -16.15 14.86
CA HIS A 259 1.76 -16.05 15.55
C HIS A 259 1.89 -16.27 17.06
N TYR A 260 2.65 -17.27 17.50
CA TYR A 260 2.79 -17.61 18.91
C TYR A 260 3.81 -16.75 19.66
N SER A 261 4.60 -15.93 18.94
CA SER A 261 5.52 -14.96 19.55
C SER A 261 4.87 -13.61 19.90
N GLN A 262 3.60 -13.40 19.52
CA GLN A 262 2.82 -12.18 19.75
C GLN A 262 1.81 -12.39 20.86
#